data_2b2a97b34194d32d2ace968efc274558
#
_entry.id   2b2a97b34194d32d2ace968efc274558
#
_cell.length_a   1.000
_cell.length_b   1.000
_cell.length_c   1.000
_cell.angle_alpha   90.00
_cell.angle_beta   90.00
_cell.angle_gamma   90.00
#
_symmetry.space_group_name_H-M   'P 1'
#
loop_
_entity.id
_entity.type
_entity.pdbx_description
1 polymer ?
#
loop_
_entity_poly.entity_id
_entity_poly.type
_entity_poly.pdbx_seq_one_letter_code
_entity_poly.pdbx_strand_id
1 'polypeptide(L)'
;MKIKKIESDEIELIERNGKRIQRYPNLNTVLMVEDFLKKHRAMPIKLSEIKKRLPKQIMHQTLIIILEYLWRSGKIIYGPKGVHWIYSEPEHLRKMFENALEI
;
A
#
# COMPACT_ATOMS: atom_id res chain seq x y z
N MET A 1 -13.72 -6.65 1.83
CA MET A 1 -12.33 -7.09 1.81
C MET A 1 -11.88 -7.46 3.20
N LYS A 2 -11.29 -8.60 3.35
CA LYS A 2 -10.95 -9.09 4.66
C LYS A 2 -9.50 -8.96 4.99
N ILE A 3 -9.09 -7.76 5.15
CA ILE A 3 -7.70 -7.48 5.43
C ILE A 3 -7.25 -8.02 6.77
N LYS A 4 -8.13 -7.97 7.72
CA LYS A 4 -7.75 -8.36 9.06
C LYS A 4 -7.26 -9.79 9.16
N LYS A 5 -7.56 -10.60 8.21
CA LYS A 5 -7.11 -11.96 8.28
C LYS A 5 -5.66 -12.13 8.03
N ILE A 6 -5.03 -11.07 7.60
CA ILE A 6 -3.64 -11.15 7.25
C ILE A 6 -2.74 -10.81 8.37
N GLU A 7 -3.30 -10.21 9.38
CA GLU A 7 -2.47 -9.55 10.37
C GLU A 7 -1.35 -10.38 10.93
N SER A 8 -1.60 -11.56 11.35
CA SER A 8 -0.53 -12.29 11.97
C SER A 8 0.01 -13.36 11.09
N ASP A 9 -0.66 -13.60 10.01
CA ASP A 9 -0.30 -14.71 9.16
C ASP A 9 -0.20 -14.31 7.73
N GLU A 10 0.48 -13.23 7.51
CA GLU A 10 0.62 -12.80 6.15
C GLU A 10 1.32 -13.82 5.30
N ILE A 11 2.06 -14.71 5.94
CA ILE A 11 2.68 -15.79 5.20
C ILE A 11 1.63 -16.70 4.60
N GLU A 12 0.54 -16.87 5.31
CA GLU A 12 -0.52 -17.71 4.81
C GLU A 12 -1.16 -17.16 3.56
N LEU A 13 -1.10 -15.87 3.41
CA LEU A 13 -1.62 -15.27 2.20
C LEU A 13 -0.86 -15.75 1.00
N ILE A 14 0.40 -16.02 1.21
CA ILE A 14 1.27 -16.39 0.14
C ILE A 14 1.31 -17.87 -0.08
N GLU A 15 0.80 -18.62 0.86
CA GLU A 15 0.79 -20.06 0.74
C GLU A 15 -0.56 -20.56 0.33
N ARG A 16 -0.57 -21.36 -0.70
CA ARG A 16 -1.80 -21.93 -1.19
C ARG A 16 -1.57 -23.33 -1.61
N ASN A 17 -2.47 -24.21 -1.19
CA ASN A 17 -2.37 -25.60 -1.56
C ASN A 17 -1.00 -26.16 -1.20
N GLY A 18 -0.51 -25.73 -0.06
CA GLY A 18 0.76 -26.22 0.39
C GLY A 18 1.96 -25.63 -0.31
N LYS A 19 1.74 -24.68 -1.15
CA LYS A 19 2.83 -24.05 -1.86
C LYS A 19 2.94 -22.58 -1.52
N ARG A 20 4.15 -22.13 -1.37
CA ARG A 20 4.39 -20.74 -1.10
C ARG A 20 4.44 -19.95 -2.40
N ILE A 21 3.66 -18.91 -2.47
CA ILE A 21 3.64 -18.06 -3.63
C ILE A 21 4.59 -16.90 -3.40
N GLN A 22 5.70 -16.92 -4.12
CA GLN A 22 6.73 -15.90 -3.94
C GLN A 22 6.45 -14.69 -4.82
N ARG A 23 5.33 -14.05 -4.60
CA ARG A 23 4.97 -12.93 -5.44
C ARG A 23 4.86 -11.64 -4.67
N TYR A 24 5.99 -11.18 -4.23
CA TYR A 24 6.02 -9.90 -3.55
C TYR A 24 6.04 -8.79 -4.58
N PRO A 25 5.31 -7.71 -4.32
CA PRO A 25 5.33 -6.58 -5.25
C PRO A 25 6.75 -6.01 -5.33
N ASN A 26 7.12 -5.55 -6.51
CA ASN A 26 8.41 -4.88 -6.58
C ASN A 26 8.24 -3.44 -6.10
N LEU A 27 9.35 -2.82 -5.80
CA LEU A 27 9.33 -1.49 -5.21
C LEU A 27 8.64 -0.47 -6.09
N ASN A 28 8.89 -0.54 -7.39
CA ASN A 28 8.27 0.42 -8.30
C ASN A 28 6.75 0.36 -8.22
N THR A 29 6.21 -0.84 -8.12
CA THR A 29 4.77 -0.99 -8.04
C THR A 29 4.23 -0.41 -6.74
N VAL A 30 4.94 -0.67 -5.64
CA VAL A 30 4.53 -0.12 -4.36
C VAL A 30 4.54 1.40 -4.41
N LEU A 31 5.60 1.97 -4.95
CA LEU A 31 5.70 3.43 -5.03
C LEU A 31 4.62 4.02 -5.92
N MET A 32 4.26 3.33 -6.97
CA MET A 32 3.20 3.80 -7.84
C MET A 32 1.87 3.88 -7.09
N VAL A 33 1.56 2.88 -6.30
CA VAL A 33 0.32 2.88 -5.52
C VAL A 33 0.36 3.98 -4.46
N GLU A 34 1.49 4.11 -3.78
CA GLU A 34 1.63 5.16 -2.79
C GLU A 34 1.41 6.54 -3.41
N ASP A 35 2.06 6.77 -4.53
CA ASP A 35 1.97 8.06 -5.18
C ASP A 35 0.53 8.35 -5.61
N PHE A 36 -0.14 7.34 -6.13
CA PHE A 36 -1.51 7.51 -6.53
C PHE A 36 -2.40 7.89 -5.34
N LEU A 37 -2.24 7.19 -4.22
CA LEU A 37 -3.05 7.47 -3.05
C LEU A 37 -2.74 8.82 -2.45
N LYS A 38 -1.49 9.23 -2.47
CA LYS A 38 -1.12 10.55 -1.98
C LYS A 38 -1.79 11.64 -2.79
N LYS A 39 -1.82 11.48 -4.08
CA LYS A 39 -2.41 12.49 -4.95
C LYS A 39 -3.92 12.56 -4.80
N HIS A 40 -4.53 11.51 -4.31
CA HIS A 40 -5.99 11.48 -4.17
C HIS A 40 -6.41 11.42 -2.71
N ARG A 41 -5.60 11.97 -1.84
CA ARG A 41 -5.88 11.84 -0.41
C ARG A 41 -6.99 12.73 0.09
N ALA A 42 -7.52 13.59 -0.74
CA ALA A 42 -8.61 14.46 -0.30
C ALA A 42 -9.85 13.68 0.11
N MET A 43 -10.08 12.53 -0.50
CA MET A 43 -11.25 11.73 -0.21
C MET A 43 -10.89 10.25 -0.26
N PRO A 44 -11.60 9.43 0.52
CA PRO A 44 -11.37 7.99 0.41
C PRO A 44 -11.72 7.48 -0.97
N ILE A 45 -11.01 6.45 -1.41
CA ILE A 45 -11.21 5.87 -2.72
C ILE A 45 -11.54 4.39 -2.56
N LYS A 46 -12.58 3.96 -3.23
CA LYS A 46 -12.96 2.56 -3.19
C LYS A 46 -11.95 1.70 -3.93
N LEU A 47 -11.82 0.47 -3.49
CA LEU A 47 -10.87 -0.43 -4.09
C LEU A 47 -11.07 -0.56 -5.60
N SER A 48 -12.32 -0.65 -6.03
CA SER A 48 -12.59 -0.79 -7.45
C SER A 48 -12.12 0.43 -8.23
N GLU A 49 -12.23 1.61 -7.63
CA GLU A 49 -11.77 2.82 -8.28
C GLU A 49 -10.26 2.86 -8.35
N ILE A 50 -9.60 2.42 -7.30
CA ILE A 50 -8.15 2.36 -7.32
C ILE A 50 -7.68 1.49 -8.48
N LYS A 51 -8.30 0.33 -8.61
CA LYS A 51 -7.91 -0.60 -9.67
C LYS A 51 -8.09 0.00 -11.06
N LYS A 52 -9.14 0.77 -11.24
CA LYS A 52 -9.40 1.38 -12.53
C LYS A 52 -8.49 2.54 -12.85
N ARG A 53 -8.12 3.30 -11.84
CA ARG A 53 -7.46 4.58 -12.05
C ARG A 53 -5.96 4.57 -11.89
N LEU A 54 -5.40 3.47 -11.43
CA LEU A 54 -3.95 3.39 -11.33
C LEU A 54 -3.31 3.55 -12.70
N PRO A 55 -2.18 4.22 -12.76
CA PRO A 55 -1.50 4.42 -14.06
C PRO A 55 -1.17 3.12 -14.75
N LYS A 56 -0.95 2.08 -14.00
CA LYS A 56 -0.63 0.79 -14.56
C LYS A 56 -1.47 -0.26 -13.86
N GLN A 57 -2.02 -1.16 -14.62
CA GLN A 57 -2.85 -2.20 -14.06
C GLN A 57 -2.01 -3.22 -13.33
N ILE A 58 -2.46 -3.62 -12.16
CA ILE A 58 -1.79 -4.66 -11.39
C ILE A 58 -2.81 -5.67 -10.94
N MET A 59 -2.34 -6.85 -10.60
CA MET A 59 -3.23 -7.90 -10.17
C MET A 59 -3.88 -7.54 -8.85
N HIS A 60 -5.10 -8.01 -8.69
CA HIS A 60 -5.86 -7.73 -7.48
C HIS A 60 -5.07 -8.13 -6.22
N GLN A 61 -4.51 -9.32 -6.25
CA GLN A 61 -3.79 -9.82 -5.11
C GLN A 61 -2.58 -8.98 -4.77
N THR A 62 -1.90 -8.50 -5.80
CA THR A 62 -0.76 -7.62 -5.60
C THR A 62 -1.20 -6.33 -4.93
N LEU A 63 -2.29 -5.77 -5.40
CA LEU A 63 -2.80 -4.54 -4.81
C LEU A 63 -3.16 -4.75 -3.35
N ILE A 64 -3.81 -5.86 -3.04
CA ILE A 64 -4.19 -6.14 -1.66
C ILE A 64 -2.96 -6.23 -0.76
N ILE A 65 -1.91 -6.87 -1.23
CA ILE A 65 -0.68 -6.99 -0.43
C ILE A 65 -0.08 -5.61 -0.19
N ILE A 66 -0.07 -4.77 -1.20
CA ILE A 66 0.47 -3.42 -1.05
C ILE A 66 -0.35 -2.62 -0.06
N LEU A 67 -1.67 -2.69 -0.17
CA LEU A 67 -2.53 -1.95 0.73
C LEU A 67 -2.38 -2.44 2.16
N GLU A 68 -2.21 -3.72 2.33
CA GLU A 68 -2.01 -4.28 3.65
C GLU A 68 -0.71 -3.75 4.25
N TYR A 69 0.34 -3.70 3.44
CA TYR A 69 1.61 -3.16 3.88
C TYR A 69 1.48 -1.69 4.30
N LEU A 70 0.78 -0.91 3.49
CA LEU A 70 0.61 0.51 3.80
C LEU A 70 -0.23 0.71 5.05
N TRP A 71 -1.23 -0.14 5.24
CA TRP A 71 -2.07 -0.07 6.42
C TRP A 71 -1.26 -0.38 7.68
N ARG A 72 -0.46 -1.42 7.61
CA ARG A 72 0.37 -1.80 8.76
C ARG A 72 1.43 -0.74 9.07
N SER A 73 1.83 -0.02 8.04
CA SER A 73 2.82 1.04 8.22
C SER A 73 2.18 2.34 8.71
N GLY A 74 0.86 2.35 8.87
CA GLY A 74 0.19 3.55 9.35
C GLY A 74 0.03 4.62 8.31
N LYS A 75 0.13 4.28 7.04
CA LYS A 75 0.02 5.29 6.00
C LYS A 75 -1.36 5.44 5.43
N ILE A 76 -2.19 4.42 5.58
CA ILE A 76 -3.57 4.49 5.12
C ILE A 76 -4.48 3.91 6.17
N ILE A 77 -5.77 4.21 6.05
CA ILE A 77 -6.79 3.57 6.84
C ILE A 77 -7.88 3.09 5.90
N TYR A 78 -8.63 2.12 6.37
CA TYR A 78 -9.77 1.61 5.65
C TYR A 78 -11.03 2.10 6.34
N GLY A 79 -11.98 2.54 5.57
CA GLY A 79 -13.25 2.97 6.11
C GLY A 79 -14.38 2.51 5.23
N PRO A 80 -15.60 2.83 5.62
CA PRO A 80 -16.77 2.42 4.82
C PRO A 80 -16.74 3.02 3.42
N LYS A 81 -16.04 4.11 3.26
CA LYS A 81 -15.98 4.76 1.97
C LYS A 81 -14.74 4.41 1.16
N GLY A 82 -13.88 3.59 1.72
CA GLY A 82 -12.71 3.13 0.98
C GLY A 82 -11.41 3.38 1.69
N VAL A 83 -10.36 3.43 0.89
CA VAL A 83 -8.99 3.61 1.36
C VAL A 83 -8.66 5.08 1.42
N HIS A 84 -8.03 5.49 2.51
CA HIS A 84 -7.69 6.90 2.69
C HIS A 84 -6.24 7.06 3.12
N TRP A 85 -5.48 7.81 2.37
CA TRP A 85 -4.09 8.09 2.71
C TRP A 85 -4.05 9.12 3.83
N ILE A 86 -3.40 8.78 4.93
CA ILE A 86 -3.38 9.67 6.09
C ILE A 86 -1.99 10.12 6.51
N TYR A 87 -0.95 9.49 5.97
CA TYR A 87 0.40 9.80 6.39
C TYR A 87 0.91 11.09 5.80
N SER A 88 1.59 11.88 6.62
CA SER A 88 2.16 13.12 6.17
C SER A 88 3.57 13.20 6.73
N GLU A 89 4.53 13.28 5.84
CA GLU A 89 5.93 13.28 6.23
C GLU A 89 6.34 14.64 6.78
N PRO A 90 6.84 14.70 8.02
CA PRO A 90 7.29 15.99 8.57
C PRO A 90 8.43 16.55 7.75
N GLU A 91 8.37 17.86 7.56
CA GLU A 91 9.36 18.53 6.76
C GLU A 91 10.78 18.35 7.30
N HIS A 92 10.93 18.49 8.61
CA HIS A 92 12.26 18.39 9.17
C HIS A 92 12.86 16.98 9.02
N LEU A 93 12.04 15.96 9.01
CA LEU A 93 12.54 14.61 8.81
C LEU A 93 13.04 14.43 7.39
N ARG A 94 12.33 15.02 6.45
CA ARG A 94 12.76 14.96 5.05
C ARG A 94 14.13 15.63 4.91
N LYS A 95 14.30 16.78 5.52
CA LYS A 95 15.56 17.48 5.43
C LYS A 95 16.69 16.72 6.07
N MET A 96 16.42 16.10 7.20
CA MET A 96 17.44 15.31 7.85
C MET A 96 17.87 14.14 6.97
N PHE A 97 16.91 13.51 6.35
CA PHE A 97 17.21 12.39 5.50
C PHE A 97 18.03 12.82 4.29
N GLU A 98 17.64 13.92 3.68
CA GLU A 98 18.37 14.44 2.54
C GLU A 98 19.79 14.80 2.90
N ASN A 99 19.98 15.42 4.07
CA ASN A 99 21.31 15.78 4.50
C ASN A 99 22.17 14.55 4.74
N ALA A 100 21.57 13.50 5.26
CA ALA A 100 22.32 12.27 5.51
C ALA A 100 22.82 11.65 4.22
N LEU A 101 22.07 11.84 3.15
CA LEU A 101 22.44 11.24 1.87
C LEU A 101 23.51 12.03 1.12
N GLU A 102 23.79 13.21 1.59
CA GLU A 102 24.77 14.05 0.90
C GLU A 102 26.22 13.75 1.26
N ILE A 103 26.46 12.86 2.11
CA ILE A 103 27.82 12.54 2.55
C ILE A 103 28.63 11.85 1.49
#